data_773096350380684ad9165208cff9b072
#
_entry.id   773096350380684ad9165208cff9b072
#
_cell.length_a   1.000
_cell.length_b   1.000
_cell.length_c   1.000
_cell.angle_alpha   90.00
_cell.angle_beta   90.00
_cell.angle_gamma   90.00
#
_symmetry.space_group_name_H-M   'P 1'
#
loop_
_entity.id
_entity.type
_entity.pdbx_description
1 polymer ?
#
loop_
_entity_poly.entity_id
_entity_poly.type
_entity_poly.pdbx_seq_one_letter_code
_entity_poly.pdbx_strand_id
1 'polypeptide(L)'
;MTVQTTPSSPLVDELLERETEAARLVTAPIPVPVAAPDRPVDETASGRVELLDLDCYYGSFRAVRDVTMSIRPHAVTAIIGPSGSGKSTVLRAINRLHEVTPGARVTGEVRLDGTDVYDPAIDPVQVRRVIGMVFQRPNPFPTMSIRDNVVAGLRLTGGMRASELDGVTEQSLRRAALWDEVKDKLKESGASLSGGQQQRLCIARAIAVDPEVLLMDEPASALDPISTARIEELIAELRANYTIVTVTHNMQQAARISDQTAFFTVDEDRAGYLVEIGNTTEVFTNPRERLTEDYISGRFG
;
A
#
# COMPACT_ATOMS: atom_id res chain seq x y z
N MET A 1 9.52 -62.95 12.33
CA MET A 1 10.31 -61.70 12.60
C MET A 1 9.30 -60.60 12.83
N THR A 2 9.08 -60.27 14.08
CA THR A 2 8.14 -59.23 14.50
C THR A 2 8.90 -57.89 14.52
N VAL A 3 8.50 -56.94 13.66
CA VAL A 3 9.06 -55.61 13.63
C VAL A 3 8.52 -54.84 14.83
N GLN A 4 9.37 -54.57 15.80
CA GLN A 4 9.04 -53.67 16.91
C GLN A 4 9.08 -52.22 16.39
N THR A 5 7.93 -51.55 16.37
CA THR A 5 7.82 -50.11 16.19
C THR A 5 8.26 -49.43 17.48
N THR A 6 9.34 -48.66 17.42
CA THR A 6 9.78 -47.76 18.49
C THR A 6 8.76 -46.64 18.65
N PRO A 7 8.34 -46.28 19.86
CA PRO A 7 7.43 -45.16 20.09
C PRO A 7 8.15 -43.83 19.73
N SER A 8 7.43 -42.95 19.01
CA SER A 8 7.88 -41.61 18.69
C SER A 8 8.13 -40.79 19.99
N SER A 9 9.10 -39.90 19.93
CA SER A 9 9.40 -39.01 21.07
C SER A 9 8.25 -38.00 21.27
N PRO A 10 7.83 -37.70 22.52
CA PRO A 10 6.78 -36.70 22.78
C PRO A 10 7.02 -35.35 22.14
N LEU A 11 8.28 -34.98 21.92
CA LEU A 11 8.71 -33.77 21.21
C LEU A 11 8.38 -33.80 19.70
N VAL A 12 8.43 -34.97 19.08
CA VAL A 12 8.11 -35.14 17.64
C VAL A 12 6.60 -35.05 17.45
N ASP A 13 5.82 -35.62 18.34
CA ASP A 13 4.37 -35.56 18.30
C ASP A 13 3.86 -34.12 18.53
N GLU A 14 4.47 -33.37 19.45
CA GLU A 14 4.15 -31.94 19.68
C GLU A 14 4.53 -31.05 18.48
N LEU A 15 5.64 -31.32 17.78
CA LEU A 15 6.03 -30.60 16.57
C LEU A 15 5.10 -30.90 15.40
N LEU A 16 4.67 -32.15 15.22
CA LEU A 16 3.71 -32.56 14.20
C LEU A 16 2.31 -31.97 14.45
N GLU A 17 1.88 -31.86 15.71
CA GLU A 17 0.64 -31.17 16.05
C GLU A 17 0.69 -29.69 15.73
N ARG A 18 1.79 -29.01 16.05
CA ARG A 18 2.02 -27.59 15.70
C ARG A 18 2.06 -27.35 14.20
N GLU A 19 2.73 -28.23 13.43
CA GLU A 19 2.71 -28.14 11.95
C GLU A 19 1.32 -28.39 11.38
N THR A 20 0.56 -29.31 11.95
CA THR A 20 -0.81 -29.62 11.53
C THR A 20 -1.77 -28.48 11.87
N GLU A 21 -1.59 -27.82 13.00
CA GLU A 21 -2.37 -26.65 13.42
C GLU A 21 -2.02 -25.41 12.57
N ALA A 22 -0.74 -25.20 12.26
CA ALA A 22 -0.29 -24.16 11.34
C ALA A 22 -0.83 -24.38 9.91
N ALA A 23 -0.85 -25.63 9.43
CA ALA A 23 -1.43 -25.98 8.14
C ALA A 23 -2.96 -25.76 8.09
N ARG A 24 -3.67 -26.01 9.20
CA ARG A 24 -5.12 -25.73 9.32
C ARG A 24 -5.43 -24.24 9.31
N LEU A 25 -4.55 -23.39 9.87
CA LEU A 25 -4.70 -21.92 9.83
C LEU A 25 -4.51 -21.37 8.42
N VAL A 26 -3.68 -22.01 7.59
CA VAL A 26 -3.45 -21.64 6.18
C VAL A 26 -4.63 -22.03 5.28
N THR A 27 -5.40 -23.07 5.64
CA THR A 27 -6.53 -23.59 4.84
C THR A 27 -7.90 -23.09 5.29
N ALA A 28 -7.98 -22.26 6.34
CA ALA A 28 -9.25 -21.66 6.72
C ALA A 28 -9.72 -20.69 5.62
N PRO A 29 -10.98 -20.78 5.16
CA PRO A 29 -11.50 -19.83 4.18
C PRO A 29 -11.34 -18.41 4.75
N ILE A 30 -10.79 -17.50 3.94
CA ILE A 30 -10.64 -16.09 4.31
C ILE A 30 -12.05 -15.58 4.66
N PRO A 31 -12.31 -15.13 5.91
CA PRO A 31 -13.59 -14.54 6.22
C PRO A 31 -13.77 -13.31 5.34
N VAL A 32 -14.64 -13.42 4.34
CA VAL A 32 -14.98 -12.28 3.48
C VAL A 32 -15.73 -11.28 4.35
N PRO A 33 -15.23 -10.07 4.53
CA PRO A 33 -15.97 -9.03 5.26
C PRO A 33 -17.30 -8.81 4.56
N VAL A 34 -18.34 -8.55 5.34
CA VAL A 34 -19.61 -8.03 4.80
C VAL A 34 -19.25 -6.77 4.01
N ALA A 35 -19.47 -6.80 2.71
CA ALA A 35 -19.14 -5.72 1.80
C ALA A 35 -19.66 -4.40 2.37
N ALA A 36 -18.79 -3.40 2.46
CA ALA A 36 -19.27 -2.03 2.55
C ALA A 36 -20.15 -1.79 1.31
N PRO A 37 -21.35 -1.19 1.45
CA PRO A 37 -22.23 -0.98 0.31
C PRO A 37 -21.48 -0.26 -0.78
N ASP A 38 -21.67 -0.73 -2.02
CA ASP A 38 -21.08 -0.13 -3.21
C ASP A 38 -21.47 1.36 -3.23
N ARG A 39 -20.51 2.23 -2.93
CA ARG A 39 -20.75 3.67 -2.94
C ARG A 39 -20.83 4.10 -4.39
N PRO A 40 -21.85 4.90 -4.77
CA PRO A 40 -21.88 5.48 -6.11
C PRO A 40 -20.58 6.23 -6.34
N VAL A 41 -19.94 5.94 -7.48
CA VAL A 41 -18.71 6.63 -7.91
C VAL A 41 -19.12 8.06 -8.24
N ASP A 42 -18.59 9.02 -7.49
CA ASP A 42 -18.70 10.42 -7.87
C ASP A 42 -17.71 10.66 -9.03
N GLU A 43 -18.22 10.74 -10.24
CA GLU A 43 -17.42 10.96 -11.43
C GLU A 43 -16.75 12.35 -11.47
N THR A 44 -17.18 13.26 -10.59
CA THR A 44 -16.63 14.62 -10.47
C THR A 44 -15.56 14.74 -9.40
N ALA A 45 -15.35 13.69 -8.58
CA ALA A 45 -14.34 13.69 -7.53
C ALA A 45 -12.93 13.69 -8.13
N SER A 46 -12.03 14.51 -7.55
CA SER A 46 -10.60 14.54 -7.92
C SER A 46 -9.85 13.30 -7.42
N GLY A 47 -8.68 13.06 -8.00
CA GLY A 47 -7.81 11.96 -7.61
C GLY A 47 -8.06 10.65 -8.33
N ARG A 48 -8.71 10.66 -9.49
CA ARG A 48 -8.80 9.48 -10.38
C ARG A 48 -7.45 9.22 -11.03
N VAL A 49 -6.94 8.00 -10.85
CA VAL A 49 -5.70 7.57 -11.53
C VAL A 49 -6.04 6.54 -12.60
N GLU A 50 -5.51 6.73 -13.79
CA GLU A 50 -5.65 5.79 -14.91
C GLU A 50 -4.26 5.39 -15.41
N LEU A 51 -4.05 4.10 -15.57
CA LEU A 51 -2.88 3.53 -16.22
C LEU A 51 -3.31 3.01 -17.58
N LEU A 52 -2.62 3.40 -18.63
CA LEU A 52 -2.94 3.04 -20.02
C LEU A 52 -1.68 2.44 -20.65
N ASP A 53 -1.75 1.13 -20.95
CA ASP A 53 -0.68 0.35 -21.58
C ASP A 53 0.69 0.59 -20.92
N LEU A 54 0.68 0.63 -19.57
CA LEU A 54 1.86 0.97 -18.77
C LEU A 54 2.86 -0.17 -18.78
N ASP A 55 4.09 0.14 -19.23
CA ASP A 55 5.27 -0.71 -19.07
C ASP A 55 6.29 -0.04 -18.15
N CYS A 56 6.94 -0.84 -17.31
CA CYS A 56 8.05 -0.38 -16.48
C CYS A 56 9.30 -1.20 -16.73
N TYR A 57 10.43 -0.53 -16.87
CA TYR A 57 11.73 -1.15 -17.16
C TYR A 57 12.78 -0.76 -16.14
N TYR A 58 13.72 -1.68 -15.90
CA TYR A 58 15.01 -1.44 -15.26
C TYR A 58 16.13 -1.84 -16.25
N GLY A 59 16.76 -0.85 -16.87
CA GLY A 59 17.66 -1.08 -18.00
C GLY A 59 16.91 -1.74 -19.17
N SER A 60 17.36 -2.96 -19.56
CA SER A 60 16.70 -3.77 -20.59
C SER A 60 15.61 -4.71 -20.04
N PHE A 61 15.54 -4.91 -18.73
CA PHE A 61 14.54 -5.81 -18.13
C PHE A 61 13.17 -5.12 -18.04
N ARG A 62 12.14 -5.70 -18.67
CA ARG A 62 10.74 -5.28 -18.56
C ARG A 62 10.16 -5.87 -17.29
N ALA A 63 10.06 -5.09 -16.24
CA ALA A 63 9.60 -5.54 -14.93
C ALA A 63 8.06 -5.60 -14.83
N VAL A 64 7.36 -4.78 -15.61
CA VAL A 64 5.90 -4.74 -15.70
C VAL A 64 5.51 -4.51 -17.15
N ARG A 65 4.43 -5.16 -17.61
CA ARG A 65 3.93 -5.04 -18.98
C ARG A 65 2.43 -4.82 -19.08
N ASP A 66 2.04 -4.04 -20.08
CA ASP A 66 0.67 -3.90 -20.59
C ASP A 66 -0.38 -3.64 -19.49
N VAL A 67 -0.06 -2.83 -18.49
CA VAL A 67 -1.00 -2.56 -17.39
C VAL A 67 -1.98 -1.45 -17.80
N THR A 68 -3.26 -1.82 -17.95
CA THR A 68 -4.35 -0.88 -18.15
C THR A 68 -5.37 -1.06 -17.03
N MET A 69 -5.53 -0.03 -16.18
CA MET A 69 -6.49 -0.04 -15.07
C MET A 69 -6.90 1.37 -14.66
N SER A 70 -8.09 1.48 -14.06
CA SER A 70 -8.60 2.72 -13.47
C SER A 70 -8.77 2.56 -11.95
N ILE A 71 -8.22 3.49 -11.21
CA ILE A 71 -8.31 3.59 -9.74
C ILE A 71 -9.37 4.63 -9.41
N ARG A 72 -10.37 4.21 -8.63
CA ARG A 72 -11.51 5.06 -8.27
C ARG A 72 -11.11 6.14 -7.27
N PRO A 73 -11.57 7.39 -7.47
CA PRO A 73 -11.34 8.47 -6.51
C PRO A 73 -12.01 8.16 -5.16
N HIS A 74 -11.41 8.64 -4.08
CA HIS A 74 -11.90 8.50 -2.70
C HIS A 74 -12.26 7.05 -2.32
N ALA A 75 -11.47 6.10 -2.81
CA ALA A 75 -11.60 4.67 -2.55
C ALA A 75 -10.22 4.08 -2.23
N VAL A 76 -10.23 2.91 -1.61
CA VAL A 76 -9.01 2.13 -1.40
C VAL A 76 -8.90 1.06 -2.48
N THR A 77 -7.85 1.13 -3.31
CA THR A 77 -7.48 0.07 -4.25
C THR A 77 -6.31 -0.74 -3.69
N ALA A 78 -6.53 -2.02 -3.45
CA ALA A 78 -5.46 -2.94 -3.07
C ALA A 78 -4.84 -3.59 -4.31
N ILE A 79 -3.51 -3.58 -4.40
CA ILE A 79 -2.75 -4.34 -5.39
C ILE A 79 -2.18 -5.56 -4.69
N ILE A 80 -2.62 -6.76 -5.11
CA ILE A 80 -2.20 -8.05 -4.54
C ILE A 80 -1.47 -8.91 -5.58
N GLY A 81 -0.78 -9.94 -5.12
CA GLY A 81 -0.06 -10.88 -5.98
C GLY A 81 1.23 -11.40 -5.36
N PRO A 82 1.88 -12.42 -5.97
CA PRO A 82 3.11 -12.99 -5.46
C PRO A 82 4.27 -11.98 -5.43
N SER A 83 5.29 -12.29 -4.63
CA SER A 83 6.52 -11.49 -4.60
C SER A 83 7.18 -11.46 -5.98
N GLY A 84 7.68 -10.29 -6.38
CA GLY A 84 8.29 -10.10 -7.69
C GLY A 84 7.32 -9.81 -8.85
N SER A 85 5.99 -9.77 -8.61
CA SER A 85 5.01 -9.46 -9.67
C SER A 85 4.91 -7.97 -10.05
N GLY A 86 5.87 -7.14 -9.68
CA GLY A 86 5.93 -5.74 -10.11
C GLY A 86 5.02 -4.76 -9.37
N LYS A 87 4.29 -5.16 -8.33
CA LYS A 87 3.34 -4.32 -7.58
C LYS A 87 3.94 -2.99 -7.11
N SER A 88 5.06 -3.05 -6.39
CA SER A 88 5.77 -1.85 -5.93
C SER A 88 6.37 -1.04 -7.08
N THR A 89 6.67 -1.68 -8.22
CA THR A 89 7.13 -1.00 -9.43
C THR A 89 6.00 -0.16 -10.04
N VAL A 90 4.81 -0.75 -10.20
CA VAL A 90 3.60 -0.02 -10.64
C VAL A 90 3.30 1.12 -9.68
N LEU A 91 3.30 0.86 -8.36
CA LEU A 91 3.03 1.89 -7.36
C LEU A 91 3.98 3.08 -7.49
N ARG A 92 5.28 2.83 -7.67
CA ARG A 92 6.30 3.87 -7.87
C ARG A 92 6.22 4.56 -9.23
N ALA A 93 5.67 3.90 -10.25
CA ALA A 93 5.43 4.52 -11.53
C ALA A 93 4.32 5.58 -11.45
N ILE A 94 3.28 5.36 -10.64
CA ILE A 94 2.15 6.30 -10.50
C ILE A 94 2.63 7.71 -10.08
N ASN A 95 3.61 7.83 -9.19
CA ASN A 95 4.13 9.13 -8.74
C ASN A 95 5.51 9.49 -9.29
N ARG A 96 5.94 8.86 -10.37
CA ARG A 96 7.25 9.08 -11.01
C ARG A 96 8.46 8.80 -10.10
N LEU A 97 8.27 8.03 -9.01
CA LEU A 97 9.38 7.63 -8.14
C LEU A 97 10.25 6.55 -8.81
N HIS A 98 9.70 5.80 -9.78
CA HIS A 98 10.44 4.81 -10.56
C HIS A 98 11.65 5.42 -11.28
N GLU A 99 11.51 6.62 -11.83
CA GLU A 99 12.55 7.35 -12.57
C GLU A 99 13.78 7.71 -11.72
N VAL A 100 13.67 7.71 -10.38
CA VAL A 100 14.81 7.98 -9.49
C VAL A 100 15.84 6.86 -9.54
N THR A 101 15.45 5.66 -9.98
CA THR A 101 16.36 4.54 -10.16
C THR A 101 17.12 4.69 -11.48
N PRO A 102 18.48 4.71 -11.47
CA PRO A 102 19.26 4.82 -12.70
C PRO A 102 18.90 3.75 -13.72
N GLY A 103 18.64 4.17 -14.96
CA GLY A 103 18.25 3.28 -16.06
C GLY A 103 16.81 2.81 -16.01
N ALA A 104 16.00 3.22 -15.03
CA ALA A 104 14.58 2.94 -15.03
C ALA A 104 13.84 3.87 -16.01
N ARG A 105 12.84 3.33 -16.69
CA ARG A 105 11.97 4.07 -17.61
C ARG A 105 10.56 3.50 -17.60
N VAL A 106 9.62 4.33 -18.00
CA VAL A 106 8.19 4.01 -18.16
C VAL A 106 7.79 4.28 -19.60
N THR A 107 6.89 3.49 -20.16
CA THR A 107 6.17 3.74 -21.41
C THR A 107 4.68 3.51 -21.19
N GLY A 108 3.84 3.98 -22.08
CA GLY A 108 2.41 4.11 -21.82
C GLY A 108 2.11 5.42 -21.09
N GLU A 109 0.94 5.52 -20.48
CA GLU A 109 0.50 6.74 -19.81
C GLU A 109 0.05 6.47 -18.38
N VAL A 110 0.30 7.44 -17.50
CA VAL A 110 -0.27 7.50 -16.15
C VAL A 110 -0.99 8.83 -16.03
N ARG A 111 -2.32 8.79 -15.94
CA ARG A 111 -3.13 10.01 -15.86
C ARG A 111 -3.66 10.21 -14.45
N LEU A 112 -3.54 11.44 -13.95
CA LEU A 112 -4.27 11.94 -12.79
C LEU A 112 -5.32 12.92 -13.29
N ASP A 113 -6.59 12.62 -13.10
CA ASP A 113 -7.74 13.42 -13.56
C ASP A 113 -7.61 13.81 -15.03
N GLY A 114 -7.23 12.86 -15.89
CA GLY A 114 -7.05 13.01 -17.32
C GLY A 114 -5.73 13.65 -17.77
N THR A 115 -4.88 14.12 -16.83
CA THR A 115 -3.58 14.72 -17.15
C THR A 115 -2.48 13.67 -17.03
N ASP A 116 -1.70 13.44 -18.11
CA ASP A 116 -0.57 12.51 -18.08
C ASP A 116 0.55 13.07 -17.19
N VAL A 117 0.84 12.37 -16.10
CA VAL A 117 1.89 12.77 -15.14
C VAL A 117 3.30 12.66 -15.72
N TYR A 118 3.49 11.98 -16.86
CA TYR A 118 4.76 11.86 -17.58
C TYR A 118 4.92 12.88 -18.70
N ASP A 119 3.96 13.80 -18.91
CA ASP A 119 4.13 14.91 -19.86
C ASP A 119 5.44 15.67 -19.54
N PRO A 120 6.33 15.90 -20.53
CA PRO A 120 7.59 16.63 -20.34
C PRO A 120 7.44 18.02 -19.72
N ALA A 121 6.27 18.66 -19.85
CA ALA A 121 5.99 19.96 -19.25
C ALA A 121 5.70 19.88 -17.74
N ILE A 122 5.47 18.69 -17.18
CA ILE A 122 5.09 18.48 -15.77
C ILE A 122 6.34 18.18 -14.95
N ASP A 123 6.57 19.00 -13.91
CA ASP A 123 7.64 18.78 -12.94
C ASP A 123 7.34 17.56 -12.05
N PRO A 124 8.23 16.54 -12.01
CA PRO A 124 8.09 15.39 -11.14
C PRO A 124 7.93 15.72 -9.64
N VAL A 125 8.46 16.88 -9.20
CA VAL A 125 8.30 17.33 -7.82
C VAL A 125 6.85 17.69 -7.53
N GLN A 126 6.17 18.34 -8.48
CA GLN A 126 4.74 18.64 -8.36
C GLN A 126 3.90 17.36 -8.33
N VAL A 127 4.21 16.39 -9.20
CA VAL A 127 3.53 15.07 -9.18
C VAL A 127 3.63 14.42 -7.82
N ARG A 128 4.83 14.38 -7.21
CA ARG A 128 5.07 13.76 -5.88
C ARG A 128 4.46 14.54 -4.72
N ARG A 129 4.10 15.81 -4.95
CA ARG A 129 3.35 16.60 -3.97
C ARG A 129 1.87 16.23 -3.98
N VAL A 130 1.28 16.03 -5.17
CA VAL A 130 -0.13 15.68 -5.35
C VAL A 130 -0.37 14.18 -5.14
N ILE A 131 0.62 13.33 -5.45
CA ILE A 131 0.60 11.88 -5.25
C ILE A 131 1.65 11.50 -4.20
N GLY A 132 1.22 11.45 -2.94
CA GLY A 132 2.08 11.13 -1.79
C GLY A 132 2.44 9.65 -1.71
N MET A 133 3.53 9.33 -1.00
CA MET A 133 4.00 7.94 -0.82
C MET A 133 4.34 7.63 0.63
N VAL A 134 3.84 6.48 1.10
CA VAL A 134 4.22 5.84 2.37
C VAL A 134 4.94 4.53 2.05
N PHE A 135 6.13 4.35 2.59
CA PHE A 135 6.99 3.20 2.31
C PHE A 135 6.73 2.06 3.30
N GLN A 136 7.13 0.86 2.89
CA GLN A 136 7.03 -0.37 3.66
C GLN A 136 7.74 -0.27 5.03
N ARG A 137 8.96 0.28 5.03
CA ARG A 137 9.68 0.55 6.27
C ARG A 137 9.48 2.00 6.66
N PRO A 138 9.08 2.28 7.91
CA PRO A 138 9.00 3.63 8.40
C PRO A 138 10.34 4.37 8.17
N ASN A 139 10.25 5.57 7.61
CA ASN A 139 11.43 6.36 7.25
C ASN A 139 11.33 7.80 7.75
N PRO A 140 11.08 8.04 9.05
CA PRO A 140 11.15 9.38 9.59
C PRO A 140 12.57 9.93 9.40
N PHE A 141 12.70 11.23 9.16
CA PHE A 141 14.00 11.88 9.12
C PHE A 141 14.62 11.86 10.51
N PRO A 142 15.72 11.12 10.76
CA PRO A 142 16.18 10.81 12.11
C PRO A 142 16.76 12.04 12.84
N THR A 143 17.22 13.04 12.09
CA THR A 143 17.76 14.29 12.61
C THR A 143 16.70 15.36 12.86
N MET A 144 15.45 15.08 12.46
CA MET A 144 14.33 16.01 12.62
C MET A 144 13.46 15.63 13.82
N SER A 145 12.86 16.65 14.43
CA SER A 145 11.83 16.44 15.45
C SER A 145 10.56 15.82 14.86
N ILE A 146 9.64 15.34 15.72
CA ILE A 146 8.32 14.85 15.29
C ILE A 146 7.60 15.94 14.49
N ARG A 147 7.54 17.17 15.01
CA ARG A 147 6.97 18.32 14.32
C ARG A 147 7.62 18.58 12.96
N ASP A 148 8.95 18.62 12.92
CA ASP A 148 9.69 18.93 11.69
C ASP A 148 9.56 17.84 10.64
N ASN A 149 9.39 16.57 11.05
CA ASN A 149 9.05 15.48 10.14
C ASN A 149 7.72 15.72 9.44
N VAL A 150 6.66 16.11 10.18
CA VAL A 150 5.34 16.37 9.60
C VAL A 150 5.40 17.48 8.55
N VAL A 151 6.03 18.61 8.86
CA VAL A 151 6.04 19.80 8.00
C VAL A 151 7.20 19.84 7.01
N ALA A 152 8.00 18.77 6.90
CA ALA A 152 9.19 18.74 6.06
C ALA A 152 8.91 19.14 4.60
N GLY A 153 7.86 18.59 4.00
CA GLY A 153 7.44 18.89 2.63
C GLY A 153 7.01 20.35 2.45
N LEU A 154 6.28 20.90 3.41
CA LEU A 154 5.80 22.28 3.36
C LEU A 154 6.93 23.30 3.49
N ARG A 155 7.98 23.00 4.26
CA ARG A 155 9.14 23.86 4.38
C ARG A 155 9.95 23.99 3.10
N LEU A 156 9.95 22.96 2.24
CA LEU A 156 10.62 23.01 0.95
C LEU A 156 9.95 23.98 -0.03
N THR A 157 8.62 24.14 0.08
CA THR A 157 7.86 25.07 -0.77
C THR A 157 7.90 26.52 -0.25
N GLY A 158 8.20 26.71 1.04
CA GLY A 158 8.27 28.02 1.68
C GLY A 158 6.89 28.69 1.84
N GLY A 159 6.90 29.91 2.37
CA GLY A 159 5.70 30.79 2.37
C GLY A 159 4.78 30.68 3.57
N MET A 160 4.83 29.62 4.39
CA MET A 160 3.97 29.46 5.57
C MET A 160 4.63 30.02 6.84
N ARG A 161 3.83 30.69 7.67
CA ARG A 161 4.27 31.17 9.00
C ARG A 161 4.38 30.00 9.99
N ALA A 162 5.18 30.16 11.03
CA ALA A 162 5.40 29.13 12.04
C ALA A 162 4.10 28.66 12.71
N SER A 163 3.16 29.57 12.99
CA SER A 163 1.86 29.27 13.58
C SER A 163 0.95 28.44 12.63
N GLU A 164 1.06 28.65 11.33
CA GLU A 164 0.32 27.88 10.32
C GLU A 164 0.89 26.46 10.24
N LEU A 165 2.22 26.31 10.28
CA LEU A 165 2.88 25.01 10.34
C LEU A 165 2.53 24.25 11.65
N ASP A 166 2.33 24.93 12.77
CA ASP A 166 1.90 24.30 14.02
C ASP A 166 0.47 23.76 13.88
N GLY A 167 -0.42 24.51 13.26
CA GLY A 167 -1.79 24.06 12.98
C GLY A 167 -1.82 22.85 12.05
N VAL A 168 -1.04 22.87 10.97
CA VAL A 168 -0.92 21.71 10.07
C VAL A 168 -0.32 20.51 10.80
N THR A 169 0.67 20.71 11.67
CA THR A 169 1.26 19.63 12.47
C THR A 169 0.22 18.94 13.32
N GLU A 170 -0.56 19.69 14.10
CA GLU A 170 -1.61 19.14 14.95
C GLU A 170 -2.65 18.41 14.11
N GLN A 171 -3.17 19.04 13.07
CA GLN A 171 -4.19 18.44 12.20
C GLN A 171 -3.71 17.14 11.57
N SER A 172 -2.50 17.10 11.01
CA SER A 172 -1.95 15.92 10.36
C SER A 172 -1.69 14.79 11.35
N LEU A 173 -1.19 15.10 12.54
CA LEU A 173 -1.00 14.10 13.61
C LEU A 173 -2.33 13.57 14.14
N ARG A 174 -3.38 14.40 14.24
CA ARG A 174 -4.74 13.94 14.59
C ARG A 174 -5.31 13.02 13.53
N ARG A 175 -5.22 13.40 12.25
CA ARG A 175 -5.67 12.58 11.12
C ARG A 175 -4.89 11.26 10.98
N ALA A 176 -3.63 11.22 11.44
CA ALA A 176 -2.82 10.00 11.52
C ALA A 176 -2.99 9.23 12.84
N ALA A 177 -3.99 9.58 13.67
CA ALA A 177 -4.27 8.98 14.98
C ALA A 177 -3.03 8.90 15.89
N LEU A 178 -2.15 9.93 15.84
CA LEU A 178 -0.88 9.95 16.58
C LEU A 178 -0.80 11.12 17.59
N TRP A 179 -1.65 12.15 17.47
CA TRP A 179 -1.57 13.37 18.25
C TRP A 179 -1.50 13.15 19.76
N ASP A 180 -2.43 12.37 20.30
CA ASP A 180 -2.52 12.18 21.76
C ASP A 180 -1.32 11.44 22.36
N GLU A 181 -0.58 10.71 21.54
CA GLU A 181 0.62 10.00 21.95
C GLU A 181 1.89 10.87 21.91
N VAL A 182 1.87 11.99 21.13
CA VAL A 182 3.09 12.77 20.84
C VAL A 182 2.97 14.27 21.13
N LYS A 183 1.80 14.81 21.45
CA LYS A 183 1.56 16.26 21.64
C LYS A 183 2.49 16.92 22.63
N ASP A 184 2.93 16.21 23.69
CA ASP A 184 3.80 16.73 24.73
C ASP A 184 5.30 16.57 24.40
N LYS A 185 5.65 15.89 23.29
CA LYS A 185 7.03 15.57 22.89
C LYS A 185 7.33 15.91 21.43
N LEU A 186 6.64 16.88 20.84
CA LEU A 186 6.78 17.29 19.44
C LEU A 186 8.20 17.71 19.04
N LYS A 187 9.02 18.12 19.99
CA LYS A 187 10.44 18.52 19.79
C LYS A 187 11.40 17.33 19.84
N GLU A 188 10.96 16.17 20.28
CA GLU A 188 11.80 14.96 20.30
C GLU A 188 12.00 14.41 18.88
N SER A 189 13.06 13.61 18.71
CA SER A 189 13.35 12.97 17.41
C SER A 189 12.22 12.02 16.99
N GLY A 190 11.83 12.09 15.73
CA GLY A 190 10.89 11.11 15.15
C GLY A 190 11.40 9.67 15.22
N ALA A 191 12.71 9.45 15.26
CA ALA A 191 13.32 8.13 15.38
C ALA A 191 13.16 7.50 16.77
N SER A 192 12.81 8.27 17.82
CA SER A 192 12.57 7.74 19.18
C SER A 192 11.23 7.04 19.33
N LEU A 193 10.35 7.14 18.35
CA LEU A 193 9.02 6.53 18.35
C LEU A 193 9.08 5.01 18.10
N SER A 194 8.05 4.27 18.55
CA SER A 194 7.88 2.86 18.19
C SER A 194 7.63 2.70 16.68
N GLY A 195 7.81 1.49 16.12
CA GLY A 195 7.63 1.24 14.68
C GLY A 195 6.26 1.66 14.17
N GLY A 196 5.18 1.32 14.86
CA GLY A 196 3.82 1.75 14.50
C GLY A 196 3.60 3.27 14.62
N GLN A 197 4.21 3.92 15.62
CA GLN A 197 4.18 5.38 15.74
C GLN A 197 4.99 6.05 14.62
N GLN A 198 6.16 5.51 14.26
CA GLN A 198 6.96 6.02 13.15
C GLN A 198 6.20 5.89 11.82
N GLN A 199 5.48 4.79 11.59
CA GLN A 199 4.67 4.62 10.39
C GLN A 199 3.54 5.66 10.33
N ARG A 200 2.83 5.88 11.44
CA ARG A 200 1.80 6.93 11.51
C ARG A 200 2.40 8.34 11.37
N LEU A 201 3.62 8.57 11.85
CA LEU A 201 4.34 9.82 11.59
C LEU A 201 4.66 10.00 10.10
N CYS A 202 5.07 8.94 9.40
CA CYS A 202 5.28 8.98 7.95
C CYS A 202 3.98 9.24 7.18
N ILE A 203 2.85 8.68 7.64
CA ILE A 203 1.52 8.98 7.09
C ILE A 203 1.17 10.46 7.35
N ALA A 204 1.34 10.96 8.60
CA ALA A 204 1.12 12.37 8.94
C ALA A 204 1.93 13.31 8.04
N ARG A 205 3.20 12.99 7.78
CA ARG A 205 4.07 13.72 6.86
C ARG A 205 3.53 13.71 5.43
N ALA A 206 3.04 12.57 4.95
CA ALA A 206 2.52 12.44 3.60
C ALA A 206 1.23 13.24 3.40
N ILE A 207 0.32 13.24 4.38
CA ILE A 207 -0.95 13.98 4.29
C ILE A 207 -0.83 15.48 4.64
N ALA A 208 0.28 15.93 5.24
CA ALA A 208 0.48 17.34 5.61
C ALA A 208 0.53 18.28 4.41
N VAL A 209 0.91 17.78 3.23
CA VAL A 209 0.94 18.56 1.98
C VAL A 209 -0.40 18.51 1.24
N ASP A 210 -1.41 17.89 1.83
CA ASP A 210 -2.77 17.69 1.31
C ASP A 210 -2.78 17.10 -0.12
N PRO A 211 -2.29 15.85 -0.30
CA PRO A 211 -2.27 15.19 -1.60
C PRO A 211 -3.67 14.77 -2.03
N GLU A 212 -3.89 14.53 -3.33
CA GLU A 212 -5.12 13.91 -3.84
C GLU A 212 -5.07 12.38 -3.77
N VAL A 213 -3.88 11.82 -3.96
CA VAL A 213 -3.64 10.38 -3.96
C VAL A 213 -2.57 10.02 -2.94
N LEU A 214 -2.81 8.94 -2.19
CA LEU A 214 -1.88 8.40 -1.21
C LEU A 214 -1.51 6.95 -1.58
N LEU A 215 -0.27 6.76 -1.97
CA LEU A 215 0.30 5.45 -2.28
C LEU A 215 0.91 4.83 -1.03
N MET A 216 0.65 3.55 -0.77
CA MET A 216 1.15 2.84 0.40
C MET A 216 1.77 1.49 -0.02
N ASP A 217 3.09 1.37 0.12
CA ASP A 217 3.81 0.13 -0.19
C ASP A 217 3.92 -0.73 1.07
N GLU A 218 3.06 -1.73 1.24
CA GLU A 218 3.00 -2.64 2.40
C GLU A 218 3.06 -1.94 3.77
N PRO A 219 2.19 -0.96 4.07
CA PRO A 219 2.37 -0.03 5.19
C PRO A 219 2.32 -0.66 6.58
N ALA A 220 1.89 -1.91 6.71
CA ALA A 220 1.75 -2.61 7.98
C ALA A 220 2.58 -3.91 8.08
N SER A 221 3.33 -4.29 7.03
CA SER A 221 4.00 -5.61 6.95
C SER A 221 5.08 -5.85 8.01
N ALA A 222 5.68 -4.79 8.55
CA ALA A 222 6.74 -4.86 9.57
C ALA A 222 6.24 -4.54 10.99
N LEU A 223 4.92 -4.48 11.20
CA LEU A 223 4.32 -4.04 12.45
C LEU A 223 3.70 -5.21 13.24
N ASP A 224 3.57 -5.02 14.54
CA ASP A 224 2.82 -5.93 15.41
C ASP A 224 1.31 -5.89 15.09
N PRO A 225 0.52 -6.91 15.50
CA PRO A 225 -0.90 -7.00 15.17
C PRO A 225 -1.74 -5.79 15.62
N ILE A 226 -1.42 -5.18 16.77
CA ILE A 226 -2.17 -4.03 17.30
C ILE A 226 -1.87 -2.80 16.44
N SER A 227 -0.61 -2.56 16.11
CA SER A 227 -0.19 -1.47 15.22
C SER A 227 -0.74 -1.66 13.80
N THR A 228 -0.81 -2.91 13.31
CA THR A 228 -1.43 -3.25 12.01
C THR A 228 -2.90 -2.86 12.01
N ALA A 229 -3.68 -3.27 13.01
CA ALA A 229 -5.11 -2.92 13.10
C ALA A 229 -5.32 -1.40 13.10
N ARG A 230 -4.50 -0.64 13.82
CA ARG A 230 -4.57 0.83 13.83
C ARG A 230 -4.26 1.45 12.47
N ILE A 231 -3.34 0.89 11.68
CA ILE A 231 -3.07 1.37 10.31
C ILE A 231 -4.26 1.03 9.39
N GLU A 232 -4.88 -0.14 9.54
CA GLU A 232 -6.08 -0.52 8.78
C GLU A 232 -7.26 0.42 9.06
N GLU A 233 -7.54 0.72 10.33
CA GLU A 233 -8.54 1.71 10.74
C GLU A 233 -8.24 3.09 10.15
N LEU A 234 -6.99 3.53 10.23
CA LEU A 234 -6.54 4.80 9.68
C LEU A 234 -6.75 4.88 8.15
N ILE A 235 -6.44 3.82 7.40
CA ILE A 235 -6.68 3.75 5.95
C ILE A 235 -8.19 3.91 5.66
N ALA A 236 -9.04 3.23 6.44
CA ALA A 236 -10.48 3.31 6.29
C ALA A 236 -11.04 4.73 6.56
N GLU A 237 -10.43 5.49 7.47
CA GLU A 237 -10.80 6.89 7.74
C GLU A 237 -10.30 7.83 6.64
N LEU A 238 -9.04 7.65 6.21
CA LEU A 238 -8.39 8.52 5.23
C LEU A 238 -9.05 8.46 3.84
N ARG A 239 -9.64 7.32 3.46
CA ARG A 239 -10.33 7.17 2.16
C ARG A 239 -11.48 8.17 1.93
N ALA A 240 -12.01 8.76 3.00
CA ALA A 240 -13.05 9.79 2.86
C ALA A 240 -12.55 11.08 2.18
N ASN A 241 -11.23 11.31 2.22
CA ASN A 241 -10.60 12.53 1.72
C ASN A 241 -9.53 12.28 0.66
N TYR A 242 -9.07 11.04 0.49
CA TYR A 242 -7.96 10.68 -0.39
C TYR A 242 -8.30 9.46 -1.24
N THR A 243 -7.80 9.43 -2.45
CA THR A 243 -7.68 8.19 -3.21
C THR A 243 -6.49 7.40 -2.67
N ILE A 244 -6.70 6.15 -2.27
CA ILE A 244 -5.64 5.35 -1.65
C ILE A 244 -5.32 4.14 -2.54
N VAL A 245 -4.04 3.94 -2.85
CA VAL A 245 -3.55 2.74 -3.51
C VAL A 245 -2.59 2.04 -2.56
N THR A 246 -2.90 0.83 -2.16
CA THR A 246 -2.06 0.06 -1.24
C THR A 246 -1.58 -1.24 -1.87
N VAL A 247 -0.30 -1.53 -1.72
CA VAL A 247 0.26 -2.86 -2.02
C VAL A 247 0.26 -3.68 -0.75
N THR A 248 -0.20 -4.92 -0.82
CA THR A 248 -0.07 -5.88 0.28
C THR A 248 0.03 -7.31 -0.25
N HIS A 249 0.81 -8.13 0.43
CA HIS A 249 0.82 -9.59 0.22
C HIS A 249 -0.16 -10.32 1.15
N ASN A 250 -0.79 -9.60 2.09
CA ASN A 250 -1.78 -10.16 3.01
C ASN A 250 -3.18 -10.03 2.41
N MET A 251 -3.72 -11.14 1.88
CA MET A 251 -5.05 -11.19 1.27
C MET A 251 -6.17 -10.84 2.24
N GLN A 252 -6.05 -11.24 3.51
CA GLN A 252 -7.05 -10.91 4.53
C GLN A 252 -7.08 -9.40 4.80
N GLN A 253 -5.93 -8.75 4.81
CA GLN A 253 -5.83 -7.30 4.92
C GLN A 253 -6.48 -6.63 3.70
N ALA A 254 -6.11 -7.01 2.48
CA ALA A 254 -6.71 -6.48 1.26
C ALA A 254 -8.24 -6.60 1.30
N ALA A 255 -8.78 -7.77 1.64
CA ALA A 255 -10.21 -8.02 1.72
C ALA A 255 -10.94 -7.12 2.74
N ARG A 256 -10.27 -6.74 3.86
CA ARG A 256 -10.89 -5.89 4.89
C ARG A 256 -10.88 -4.40 4.55
N ILE A 257 -9.79 -3.90 3.94
CA ILE A 257 -9.58 -2.46 3.84
C ILE A 257 -9.91 -1.87 2.47
N SER A 258 -9.98 -2.68 1.40
CA SER A 258 -10.12 -2.14 0.05
C SER A 258 -11.53 -2.21 -0.50
N ASP A 259 -11.85 -1.23 -1.34
CA ASP A 259 -13.08 -1.15 -2.13
C ASP A 259 -12.90 -1.82 -3.50
N GLN A 260 -11.66 -1.79 -4.02
CA GLN A 260 -11.25 -2.35 -5.30
C GLN A 260 -9.97 -3.16 -5.12
N THR A 261 -9.86 -4.29 -5.80
CA THR A 261 -8.66 -5.14 -5.75
C THR A 261 -8.15 -5.43 -7.14
N ALA A 262 -6.84 -5.23 -7.35
CA ALA A 262 -6.11 -5.55 -8.57
C ALA A 262 -5.14 -6.71 -8.30
N PHE A 263 -5.28 -7.81 -9.02
CA PHE A 263 -4.39 -8.97 -8.90
C PHE A 263 -3.33 -8.96 -9.99
N PHE A 264 -2.07 -9.04 -9.58
CA PHE A 264 -0.89 -9.10 -10.43
C PHE A 264 -0.20 -10.45 -10.31
N THR A 265 0.32 -10.95 -11.42
CA THR A 265 1.19 -12.13 -11.47
C THR A 265 2.38 -11.90 -12.40
N VAL A 266 3.22 -12.91 -12.60
CA VAL A 266 4.34 -12.88 -13.55
C VAL A 266 4.11 -13.90 -14.66
N ASP A 267 4.64 -13.62 -15.84
CA ASP A 267 4.71 -14.57 -16.96
C ASP A 267 6.05 -15.31 -17.00
N GLU A 268 6.27 -16.09 -18.09
CA GLU A 268 7.50 -16.83 -18.33
C GLU A 268 8.73 -15.93 -18.46
N ASP A 269 8.57 -14.71 -18.98
CA ASP A 269 9.60 -13.68 -19.12
C ASP A 269 9.87 -12.93 -17.80
N ARG A 270 9.15 -13.30 -16.72
CA ARG A 270 9.22 -12.67 -15.40
C ARG A 270 8.77 -11.21 -15.39
N ALA A 271 8.02 -10.77 -16.40
CA ALA A 271 7.35 -9.50 -16.40
C ALA A 271 6.02 -9.60 -15.62
N GLY A 272 5.81 -8.66 -14.69
CA GLY A 272 4.55 -8.55 -13.98
C GLY A 272 3.45 -8.00 -14.89
N TYR A 273 2.23 -8.50 -14.73
CA TYR A 273 1.07 -7.98 -15.45
C TYR A 273 -0.20 -8.05 -14.61
N LEU A 274 -1.17 -7.22 -14.97
CA LEU A 274 -2.49 -7.22 -14.36
C LEU A 274 -3.31 -8.40 -14.91
N VAL A 275 -3.81 -9.25 -14.02
CA VAL A 275 -4.71 -10.36 -14.37
C VAL A 275 -6.15 -9.91 -14.29
N GLU A 276 -6.53 -9.29 -13.18
CA GLU A 276 -7.90 -8.91 -12.90
C GLU A 276 -7.93 -7.68 -11.99
N ILE A 277 -8.92 -6.80 -12.22
CA ILE A 277 -9.27 -5.71 -11.32
C ILE A 277 -10.79 -5.63 -11.19
N GLY A 278 -11.29 -5.47 -9.98
CA GLY A 278 -12.72 -5.41 -9.72
C GLY A 278 -13.07 -4.98 -8.31
N ASN A 279 -14.37 -4.98 -8.00
CA ASN A 279 -14.84 -4.82 -6.63
C ASN A 279 -14.19 -5.88 -5.74
N THR A 280 -13.67 -5.50 -4.58
CA THR A 280 -12.95 -6.40 -3.67
C THR A 280 -13.76 -7.65 -3.32
N THR A 281 -15.04 -7.50 -3.00
CA THR A 281 -15.89 -8.64 -2.67
C THR A 281 -16.01 -9.60 -3.85
N GLU A 282 -16.22 -9.09 -5.07
CA GLU A 282 -16.32 -9.93 -6.27
C GLU A 282 -15.01 -10.68 -6.53
N VAL A 283 -13.87 -9.99 -6.50
CA VAL A 283 -12.55 -10.60 -6.73
C VAL A 283 -12.27 -11.71 -5.72
N PHE A 284 -12.66 -11.55 -4.44
CA PHE A 284 -12.42 -12.56 -3.41
C PHE A 284 -13.46 -13.69 -3.33
N THR A 285 -14.69 -13.49 -3.83
CA THR A 285 -15.76 -14.50 -3.73
C THR A 285 -16.11 -15.16 -5.04
N ASN A 286 -15.98 -14.46 -6.16
CA ASN A 286 -16.34 -14.92 -7.49
C ASN A 286 -15.42 -14.29 -8.55
N PRO A 287 -14.10 -14.56 -8.48
CA PRO A 287 -13.15 -14.02 -9.45
C PRO A 287 -13.50 -14.46 -10.88
N ARG A 288 -13.22 -13.60 -11.86
CA ARG A 288 -13.50 -13.88 -13.28
C ARG A 288 -12.38 -14.71 -13.90
N GLU A 289 -11.16 -14.54 -13.38
CA GLU A 289 -9.97 -15.18 -13.90
C GLU A 289 -9.55 -16.36 -13.02
N ARG A 290 -9.28 -17.51 -13.65
CA ARG A 290 -8.85 -18.72 -12.94
C ARG A 290 -7.55 -18.51 -12.15
N LEU A 291 -6.62 -17.73 -12.68
CA LEU A 291 -5.37 -17.39 -11.98
C LEU A 291 -5.62 -16.65 -10.67
N THR A 292 -6.64 -15.77 -10.64
CA THR A 292 -7.09 -15.08 -9.42
C THR A 292 -7.68 -16.08 -8.43
N GLU A 293 -8.54 -17.00 -8.88
CA GLU A 293 -9.13 -18.06 -8.05
C GLU A 293 -8.05 -18.95 -7.42
N ASP A 294 -7.09 -19.41 -8.23
CA ASP A 294 -5.99 -20.26 -7.77
C ASP A 294 -5.12 -19.54 -6.74
N TYR A 295 -4.83 -18.25 -6.95
CA TYR A 295 -4.04 -17.44 -6.01
C TYR A 295 -4.77 -17.25 -4.68
N ILE A 296 -6.05 -16.84 -4.69
CA ILE A 296 -6.84 -16.57 -3.48
C ILE A 296 -7.09 -17.84 -2.68
N SER A 297 -7.29 -18.97 -3.35
CA SER A 297 -7.52 -20.29 -2.70
C SER A 297 -6.23 -20.97 -2.23
N GLY A 298 -5.06 -20.35 -2.43
CA GLY A 298 -3.76 -20.93 -2.06
C GLY A 298 -3.32 -22.11 -2.95
N ARG A 299 -3.96 -22.31 -4.09
CA ARG A 299 -3.61 -23.36 -5.08
C ARG A 299 -2.52 -22.88 -6.06
N PHE A 300 -1.91 -21.75 -5.78
CA PHE A 300 -0.85 -21.17 -6.58
C PHE A 300 0.49 -21.78 -6.18
N GLY A 301 1.08 -22.63 -7.05
CA GLY A 301 2.38 -23.28 -6.85
C GLY A 301 2.76 -24.11 -8.05
#